data_9acc25fd2ed705255afa30579ab61ce3
#
_entry.id   9acc25fd2ed705255afa30579ab61ce3
#
_cell.length_a   1.000
_cell.length_b   1.000
_cell.length_c   1.000
_cell.angle_alpha   90.00
_cell.angle_beta   90.00
_cell.angle_gamma   90.00
#
_symmetry.space_group_name_H-M   'P 1'
#
loop_
_entity.id
_entity.type
_entity.pdbx_description
1 polymer ?
#
loop_
_entity_poly.entity_id
_entity_poly.type
_entity_poly.pdbx_seq_one_letter_code
_entity_poly.pdbx_strand_id
1 'polypeptide(L)'
;MAHSEDCILSWRGISSVAIIIEELHTMSFEYPRLILSDPEGNIFDHPSLKVSGRSGDRFLLPLPSELVPLPKGSQLFTLPGRIPIGWDEEERSFVSSRKVRLGKKEAECTAVAAFLPPGYIRTFLPATRLGPRAPILPLWAYGAVGWKDGRFWATGLLIDPDPHWHPKYFENDGLLKRKVHASLSKNPKNRLLQQLSRCALEYHCFAAKNVFFRRWECPLPTSPSCNADCLGCISLQPSECCPASQERISFVPTVDEVLGVALPHLEKAEDPIVSFGQGCEGEPLTEWRLLENSILKIREKTDRGTINLNTNGSLPKRLAKLCEAGLDSVRITLNSPHSKYYKRYHRPKGYSFGEVVDSLVVAKGKGIYSSINLLVFPGFTDREAEVEGLIELIKDTNLDLVQMRNLNIDPDLYLKSMGRGEGIGISKMIDILKKEFPFLQFGYFNRTEENFYPNKKDPRGDGVEAS
;
A
#
# COMPACT_ATOMS: atom_id res chain seq x y z
N MET A 1 -25.34 9.82 -45.38
CA MET A 1 -26.36 8.72 -45.26
C MET A 1 -25.66 7.46 -44.76
N ALA A 2 -26.29 6.77 -43.84
CA ALA A 2 -25.89 5.58 -43.12
C ALA A 2 -24.94 5.83 -41.94
N HIS A 3 -25.42 6.04 -40.78
CA HIS A 3 -25.85 5.21 -39.63
C HIS A 3 -24.83 4.11 -39.26
N SER A 4 -24.18 4.26 -38.11
CA SER A 4 -23.79 3.20 -37.25
C SER A 4 -24.10 3.60 -35.82
N GLU A 5 -25.31 3.25 -35.40
CA GLU A 5 -25.76 3.15 -34.02
C GLU A 5 -25.23 1.84 -33.42
N ASP A 6 -25.14 1.88 -32.07
CA ASP A 6 -25.25 0.77 -31.17
C ASP A 6 -24.05 -0.17 -30.93
N CYS A 7 -23.36 0.14 -29.85
CA CYS A 7 -22.99 -0.91 -28.90
C CYS A 7 -22.91 -0.38 -27.45
N ILE A 8 -24.07 0.10 -26.98
CA ILE A 8 -24.32 0.25 -25.53
C ILE A 8 -24.80 -1.10 -25.04
N LEU A 9 -23.92 -1.92 -24.53
CA LEU A 9 -24.29 -3.13 -23.78
C LEU A 9 -24.94 -2.71 -22.48
N SER A 10 -26.26 -2.83 -22.44
CA SER A 10 -27.11 -2.61 -21.29
C SER A 10 -26.79 -3.60 -20.16
N TRP A 11 -26.20 -3.11 -19.11
CA TRP A 11 -26.09 -3.81 -17.83
C TRP A 11 -27.38 -3.71 -17.02
N ARG A 12 -28.48 -4.24 -17.55
CA ARG A 12 -29.68 -4.48 -16.76
C ARG A 12 -29.88 -5.97 -16.59
N GLY A 13 -29.67 -6.44 -15.37
CA GLY A 13 -30.18 -7.72 -14.91
C GLY A 13 -29.15 -8.70 -14.38
N ILE A 14 -28.65 -8.49 -13.17
CA ILE A 14 -28.34 -9.60 -12.25
C ILE A 14 -28.75 -9.14 -10.84
N SER A 15 -30.03 -9.16 -10.55
CA SER A 15 -30.50 -9.33 -9.19
C SER A 15 -30.41 -10.83 -8.90
N SER A 16 -29.35 -11.26 -8.25
CA SER A 16 -29.24 -12.63 -7.75
C SER A 16 -28.06 -12.75 -6.78
N VAL A 17 -28.15 -12.10 -5.63
CA VAL A 17 -27.33 -12.46 -4.47
C VAL A 17 -27.68 -13.89 -3.97
N ALA A 18 -28.85 -14.42 -4.35
CA ALA A 18 -29.25 -15.78 -4.05
C ALA A 18 -28.54 -16.86 -4.88
N ILE A 19 -28.13 -16.58 -6.12
CA ILE A 19 -27.50 -17.59 -7.02
C ILE A 19 -26.05 -17.87 -6.65
N ILE A 20 -25.33 -16.91 -6.06
CA ILE A 20 -23.92 -17.13 -5.65
C ILE A 20 -23.82 -18.07 -4.44
N ILE A 21 -24.89 -18.21 -3.66
CA ILE A 21 -24.93 -19.15 -2.53
C ILE A 21 -25.22 -20.58 -2.98
N GLU A 22 -25.89 -20.78 -4.11
CA GLU A 22 -26.26 -22.13 -4.59
C GLU A 22 -25.12 -22.86 -5.34
N GLU A 23 -24.22 -22.16 -6.03
CA GLU A 23 -23.10 -22.83 -6.73
C GLU A 23 -21.92 -23.21 -5.83
N LEU A 24 -21.82 -22.69 -4.60
CA LEU A 24 -20.78 -23.02 -3.64
C LEU A 24 -21.08 -24.29 -2.80
N HIS A 25 -22.17 -24.99 -3.05
CA HIS A 25 -22.60 -26.14 -2.24
C HIS A 25 -21.96 -27.49 -2.63
N THR A 26 -20.97 -27.52 -3.52
CA THR A 26 -20.40 -28.81 -3.98
C THR A 26 -19.04 -29.17 -3.38
N MET A 27 -18.44 -28.33 -2.56
CA MET A 27 -17.31 -28.72 -1.70
C MET A 27 -17.50 -28.10 -0.31
N SER A 28 -17.52 -28.92 0.74
CA SER A 28 -17.63 -28.48 2.13
C SER A 28 -16.36 -27.76 2.59
N PHE A 29 -16.22 -26.48 2.17
CA PHE A 29 -15.12 -25.67 2.69
C PHE A 29 -15.41 -25.28 4.12
N GLU A 30 -14.60 -25.77 5.03
CA GLU A 30 -14.68 -25.39 6.44
C GLU A 30 -14.01 -24.04 6.67
N TYR A 31 -14.80 -23.04 7.03
CA TYR A 31 -14.29 -21.69 7.32
C TYR A 31 -13.48 -21.65 8.61
N PRO A 32 -12.39 -20.85 8.68
CA PRO A 32 -11.70 -20.57 9.93
C PRO A 32 -12.66 -20.00 10.97
N ARG A 33 -12.45 -20.34 12.24
CA ARG A 33 -13.22 -19.74 13.34
C ARG A 33 -12.83 -18.28 13.52
N LEU A 34 -13.80 -17.47 13.95
CA LEU A 34 -13.58 -16.09 14.35
C LEU A 34 -12.60 -16.06 15.54
N ILE A 35 -11.60 -15.19 15.50
CA ILE A 35 -10.71 -14.95 16.65
C ILE A 35 -11.08 -13.67 17.39
N LEU A 36 -10.93 -13.70 18.67
CA LEU A 36 -11.32 -12.69 19.64
C LEU A 36 -10.17 -12.44 20.60
N SER A 37 -10.21 -11.31 21.28
CA SER A 37 -9.31 -11.03 22.40
C SER A 37 -10.11 -10.68 23.65
N ASP A 38 -9.63 -11.14 24.81
CA ASP A 38 -10.11 -10.67 26.11
C ASP A 38 -9.50 -9.28 26.46
N PRO A 39 -9.92 -8.64 27.57
CA PRO A 39 -9.36 -7.35 28.00
C PRO A 39 -7.86 -7.42 28.36
N GLU A 40 -7.36 -8.58 28.71
CA GLU A 40 -5.96 -8.84 29.04
C GLU A 40 -5.07 -8.99 27.78
N GLY A 41 -5.70 -9.06 26.59
CA GLY A 41 -5.00 -9.18 25.29
C GLY A 41 -4.75 -10.63 24.86
N ASN A 42 -5.29 -11.63 25.57
CA ASN A 42 -5.19 -13.01 25.14
C ASN A 42 -6.11 -13.26 23.94
N ILE A 43 -5.57 -13.92 22.92
CA ILE A 43 -6.29 -14.22 21.68
C ILE A 43 -6.76 -15.67 21.73
N PHE A 44 -8.03 -15.90 21.39
CA PHE A 44 -8.65 -17.21 21.33
C PHE A 44 -9.69 -17.28 20.19
N ASP A 45 -10.06 -18.48 19.77
CA ASP A 45 -11.09 -18.69 18.77
C ASP A 45 -12.49 -18.79 19.40
N HIS A 46 -13.48 -18.30 18.66
CA HIS A 46 -14.89 -18.42 19.06
C HIS A 46 -15.33 -19.89 18.91
N PRO A 47 -16.10 -20.45 19.85
CA PRO A 47 -16.50 -21.86 19.80
C PRO A 47 -17.31 -22.26 18.56
N SER A 48 -18.15 -21.38 18.02
CA SER A 48 -19.05 -21.68 16.88
C SER A 48 -18.91 -20.71 15.69
N LEU A 49 -18.74 -19.41 15.95
CA LEU A 49 -18.75 -18.41 14.86
C LEU A 49 -17.53 -18.53 13.94
N LYS A 50 -17.77 -18.39 12.66
CA LYS A 50 -16.74 -18.38 11.60
C LYS A 50 -16.26 -16.96 11.31
N VAL A 51 -15.05 -16.85 10.75
CA VAL A 51 -14.50 -15.58 10.31
C VAL A 51 -15.41 -14.95 9.26
N SER A 52 -15.62 -13.65 9.39
CA SER A 52 -16.29 -12.85 8.40
C SER A 52 -15.49 -11.59 8.11
N GLY A 53 -15.70 -11.02 6.94
CA GLY A 53 -15.07 -9.79 6.51
C GLY A 53 -16.08 -8.64 6.41
N ARG A 54 -15.56 -7.42 6.39
CA ARG A 54 -16.32 -6.21 6.09
C ARG A 54 -15.79 -5.58 4.81
N SER A 55 -16.69 -5.27 3.88
CA SER A 55 -16.40 -4.48 2.68
C SER A 55 -17.35 -3.29 2.66
N GLY A 56 -16.81 -2.08 2.88
CA GLY A 56 -17.66 -0.89 3.08
C GLY A 56 -18.62 -1.04 4.27
N ASP A 57 -19.92 -1.04 3.97
CA ASP A 57 -20.99 -1.18 4.98
C ASP A 57 -21.51 -2.62 5.13
N ARG A 58 -21.04 -3.57 4.30
CA ARG A 58 -21.52 -4.95 4.28
C ARG A 58 -20.60 -5.90 5.05
N PHE A 59 -21.22 -6.86 5.74
CA PHE A 59 -20.54 -8.04 6.25
C PHE A 59 -20.70 -9.17 5.23
N LEU A 60 -19.62 -9.88 4.97
CA LEU A 60 -19.57 -10.92 3.94
C LEU A 60 -18.71 -12.10 4.42
N LEU A 61 -18.99 -13.29 3.89
CA LEU A 61 -18.06 -14.40 3.97
C LEU A 61 -16.99 -14.21 2.88
N PRO A 62 -15.69 -14.32 3.23
CA PRO A 62 -14.64 -14.32 2.24
C PRO A 62 -14.77 -15.51 1.30
N LEU A 63 -14.40 -15.37 0.03
CA LEU A 63 -14.25 -16.54 -0.84
C LEU A 63 -13.10 -17.42 -0.32
N PRO A 64 -13.19 -18.76 -0.48
CA PRO A 64 -12.08 -19.65 -0.10
C PRO A 64 -10.75 -19.26 -0.72
N SER A 65 -10.73 -18.75 -1.94
CA SER A 65 -9.54 -18.25 -2.66
C SER A 65 -8.94 -16.97 -2.06
N GLU A 66 -9.67 -16.24 -1.23
CA GLU A 66 -9.21 -15.02 -0.54
C GLU A 66 -8.69 -15.31 0.88
N LEU A 67 -8.83 -16.55 1.34
CA LEU A 67 -8.31 -17.01 2.62
C LEU A 67 -6.92 -17.63 2.44
N VAL A 68 -5.92 -17.02 3.03
CA VAL A 68 -4.54 -17.51 2.98
C VAL A 68 -4.03 -17.84 4.38
N PRO A 69 -3.22 -18.89 4.56
CA PRO A 69 -2.48 -19.06 5.80
C PRO A 69 -1.76 -17.77 6.14
N LEU A 70 -1.82 -17.32 7.40
CA LEU A 70 -1.25 -16.04 7.81
C LEU A 70 0.23 -15.97 7.41
N PRO A 71 0.63 -15.08 6.47
CA PRO A 71 1.99 -15.04 5.95
C PRO A 71 3.02 -14.70 7.02
N LYS A 72 4.24 -15.24 6.89
CA LYS A 72 5.35 -14.88 7.78
C LYS A 72 5.63 -13.38 7.72
N GLY A 73 5.78 -12.74 8.88
CA GLY A 73 5.95 -11.29 9.02
C GLY A 73 4.64 -10.53 9.21
N SER A 74 3.49 -11.22 9.22
CA SER A 74 2.24 -10.64 9.68
C SER A 74 2.26 -10.36 11.17
N GLN A 75 1.39 -9.43 11.60
CA GLN A 75 1.17 -9.10 13.01
C GLN A 75 -0.32 -9.16 13.31
N LEU A 76 -0.66 -9.49 14.56
CA LEU A 76 -2.03 -9.46 15.05
C LEU A 76 -2.21 -8.27 15.99
N PHE A 77 -3.35 -7.60 15.86
CA PHE A 77 -3.73 -6.46 16.68
C PHE A 77 -5.10 -6.66 17.29
N THR A 78 -5.24 -6.36 18.57
CA THR A 78 -6.54 -6.17 19.20
C THR A 78 -7.11 -4.82 18.81
N LEU A 79 -8.42 -4.75 18.63
CA LEU A 79 -9.11 -3.54 18.17
C LEU A 79 -9.97 -2.94 19.29
N PRO A 80 -9.43 -2.06 20.15
CA PRO A 80 -10.16 -1.50 21.28
C PRO A 80 -11.49 -0.86 20.87
N GLY A 81 -12.56 -1.19 21.59
CA GLY A 81 -13.89 -0.67 21.32
C GLY A 81 -14.57 -1.18 20.05
N ARG A 82 -14.04 -2.19 19.38
CA ARG A 82 -14.65 -2.84 18.21
C ARG A 82 -15.23 -4.18 18.63
N ILE A 83 -16.56 -4.29 18.52
CA ILE A 83 -17.31 -5.50 18.79
C ILE A 83 -17.16 -6.42 17.59
N PRO A 84 -16.59 -7.63 17.74
CA PRO A 84 -16.40 -8.55 16.64
C PRO A 84 -17.74 -9.09 16.11
N ILE A 85 -17.77 -9.39 14.81
CA ILE A 85 -18.87 -10.02 14.12
C ILE A 85 -18.37 -11.28 13.45
N GLY A 86 -19.06 -12.39 13.65
CA GLY A 86 -18.81 -13.66 12.98
C GLY A 86 -20.04 -14.15 12.24
N TRP A 87 -19.82 -15.13 11.40
CA TRP A 87 -20.89 -15.84 10.72
C TRP A 87 -21.33 -17.04 11.55
N ASP A 88 -22.62 -17.12 11.81
CA ASP A 88 -23.26 -18.29 12.43
C ASP A 88 -23.80 -19.20 11.31
N GLU A 89 -23.26 -20.44 11.24
CA GLU A 89 -23.65 -21.40 10.21
C GLU A 89 -25.05 -21.99 10.45
N GLU A 90 -25.47 -22.11 11.72
CA GLU A 90 -26.79 -22.64 12.08
C GLU A 90 -27.89 -21.61 11.79
N GLU A 91 -27.69 -20.38 12.26
CA GLU A 91 -28.66 -19.28 12.03
C GLU A 91 -28.53 -18.64 10.63
N ARG A 92 -27.49 -18.97 9.87
CA ARG A 92 -27.14 -18.37 8.57
C ARG A 92 -27.17 -16.85 8.62
N SER A 93 -26.57 -16.29 9.66
CA SER A 93 -26.60 -14.84 9.92
C SER A 93 -25.26 -14.32 10.48
N PHE A 94 -25.04 -13.01 10.35
CA PHE A 94 -23.90 -12.33 10.98
C PHE A 94 -24.23 -11.90 12.39
N VAL A 95 -23.53 -12.48 13.37
CA VAL A 95 -23.78 -12.31 14.80
C VAL A 95 -22.67 -11.51 15.47
N SER A 96 -23.05 -10.53 16.29
CA SER A 96 -22.10 -9.77 17.12
C SER A 96 -21.77 -10.54 18.39
N SER A 97 -20.49 -10.75 18.68
CA SER A 97 -20.02 -11.41 19.90
C SER A 97 -19.35 -10.41 20.84
N ARG A 98 -20.15 -9.76 21.70
CA ARG A 98 -19.60 -8.84 22.72
C ARG A 98 -18.98 -9.60 23.90
N LYS A 99 -19.50 -10.78 24.22
CA LYS A 99 -19.08 -11.64 25.29
C LYS A 99 -19.03 -13.07 24.80
N VAL A 100 -18.10 -13.84 25.31
CA VAL A 100 -18.00 -15.27 25.03
C VAL A 100 -17.85 -16.04 26.33
N ARG A 101 -18.43 -17.23 26.36
CA ARG A 101 -18.30 -18.14 27.49
C ARG A 101 -17.08 -19.03 27.30
N LEU A 102 -16.06 -18.83 28.16
CA LEU A 102 -14.86 -19.65 28.22
C LEU A 102 -14.94 -20.58 29.44
N GLY A 103 -15.44 -21.78 29.22
CA GLY A 103 -15.76 -22.72 30.29
C GLY A 103 -16.84 -22.19 31.25
N LYS A 104 -16.47 -21.89 32.49
CA LYS A 104 -17.41 -21.37 33.52
C LYS A 104 -17.41 -19.84 33.62
N LYS A 105 -16.51 -19.12 32.90
CA LYS A 105 -16.39 -17.67 32.95
C LYS A 105 -16.94 -17.06 31.67
N GLU A 106 -17.57 -15.89 31.80
CA GLU A 106 -17.94 -15.04 30.69
C GLU A 106 -16.88 -13.93 30.57
N ALA A 107 -16.30 -13.74 29.37
CA ALA A 107 -15.32 -12.71 29.09
C ALA A 107 -15.89 -11.69 28.10
N GLU A 108 -15.65 -10.40 28.35
CA GLU A 108 -15.87 -9.38 27.32
C GLU A 108 -14.84 -9.54 26.20
N CYS A 109 -15.28 -9.30 24.97
CA CYS A 109 -14.44 -9.54 23.79
C CYS A 109 -14.28 -8.30 22.94
N THR A 110 -13.09 -8.17 22.38
CA THR A 110 -12.80 -7.21 21.32
C THR A 110 -12.33 -7.93 20.07
N ALA A 111 -12.49 -7.28 18.91
CA ALA A 111 -12.08 -7.85 17.64
C ALA A 111 -10.54 -7.91 17.53
N VAL A 112 -10.09 -8.84 16.70
CA VAL A 112 -8.69 -9.01 16.33
C VAL A 112 -8.56 -8.81 14.83
N ALA A 113 -7.46 -8.18 14.39
CA ALA A 113 -7.13 -7.99 12.99
C ALA A 113 -5.71 -8.45 12.68
N ALA A 114 -5.46 -8.82 11.43
CA ALA A 114 -4.14 -9.07 10.91
C ALA A 114 -3.62 -7.87 10.12
N PHE A 115 -2.34 -7.56 10.31
CA PHE A 115 -1.54 -6.71 9.42
C PHE A 115 -0.70 -7.64 8.55
N LEU A 116 -0.92 -7.58 7.23
CA LEU A 116 -0.22 -8.43 6.27
C LEU A 116 1.14 -7.83 5.90
N PRO A 117 2.15 -8.67 5.62
CA PRO A 117 3.46 -8.19 5.20
C PRO A 117 3.40 -7.52 3.81
N PRO A 118 4.44 -6.75 3.43
CA PRO A 118 4.56 -6.20 2.08
C PRO A 118 4.39 -7.25 0.98
N GLY A 119 3.79 -6.86 -0.15
CA GLY A 119 3.43 -7.75 -1.25
C GLY A 119 2.02 -8.32 -1.17
N TYR A 120 1.39 -8.28 0.01
CA TYR A 120 -0.01 -8.70 0.21
C TYR A 120 -0.94 -7.49 0.32
N ILE A 121 -2.12 -7.61 -0.29
CA ILE A 121 -3.25 -6.71 -0.03
C ILE A 121 -4.35 -7.46 0.71
N ARG A 122 -5.02 -6.77 1.62
CA ARG A 122 -6.22 -7.29 2.27
C ARG A 122 -7.41 -7.22 1.32
N THR A 123 -8.26 -8.25 1.30
CA THR A 123 -9.50 -8.25 0.54
C THR A 123 -10.69 -7.82 1.39
N PHE A 124 -10.59 -7.97 2.71
CA PHE A 124 -11.61 -7.54 3.67
C PHE A 124 -11.01 -6.83 4.87
N LEU A 125 -11.77 -5.89 5.41
CA LEU A 125 -11.58 -5.36 6.76
C LEU A 125 -12.10 -6.39 7.77
N PRO A 126 -11.66 -6.36 9.05
CA PRO A 126 -12.28 -7.16 10.09
C PRO A 126 -13.76 -6.76 10.24
N ALA A 127 -14.64 -7.75 10.32
CA ALA A 127 -16.05 -7.51 10.53
C ALA A 127 -16.32 -7.06 11.98
N THR A 128 -16.66 -5.78 12.14
CA THR A 128 -16.83 -5.17 13.45
C THR A 128 -17.96 -4.15 13.48
N ARG A 129 -18.50 -3.90 14.66
CA ARG A 129 -19.31 -2.72 14.99
C ARG A 129 -18.61 -1.87 16.03
N LEU A 130 -18.80 -0.54 15.93
CA LEU A 130 -18.31 0.39 16.94
C LEU A 130 -19.06 0.17 18.25
N GLY A 131 -18.30 -0.03 19.31
CA GLY A 131 -18.80 0.03 20.68
C GLY A 131 -18.93 1.48 21.17
N PRO A 132 -19.58 1.70 22.33
CA PRO A 132 -19.64 3.02 22.95
C PRO A 132 -18.22 3.54 23.26
N ARG A 133 -17.96 4.80 22.88
CA ARG A 133 -16.67 5.46 23.15
C ARG A 133 -15.44 4.73 22.55
N ALA A 134 -15.62 4.04 21.42
CA ALA A 134 -14.51 3.40 20.70
C ALA A 134 -13.45 4.45 20.30
N PRO A 135 -12.16 4.27 20.63
CA PRO A 135 -11.10 5.19 20.24
C PRO A 135 -10.83 5.11 18.73
N ILE A 136 -10.21 6.15 18.16
CA ILE A 136 -9.62 6.05 16.82
C ILE A 136 -8.45 5.08 16.88
N LEU A 137 -8.42 4.13 15.95
CA LEU A 137 -7.34 3.15 15.87
C LEU A 137 -6.07 3.75 15.27
N PRO A 138 -4.88 3.28 15.64
CA PRO A 138 -3.62 3.66 15.00
C PRO A 138 -3.63 3.44 13.48
N LEU A 139 -2.67 4.08 12.78
CA LEU A 139 -2.56 4.02 11.32
C LEU A 139 -1.96 2.69 10.83
N TRP A 140 -2.75 1.63 10.90
CA TRP A 140 -2.41 0.30 10.40
C TRP A 140 -3.42 -0.18 9.36
N ALA A 141 -3.03 -1.19 8.58
CA ALA A 141 -3.92 -1.84 7.62
C ALA A 141 -4.54 -3.08 8.26
N TYR A 142 -5.76 -2.95 8.73
CA TYR A 142 -6.47 -4.02 9.44
C TYR A 142 -7.18 -4.96 8.47
N GLY A 143 -6.81 -6.25 8.44
CA GLY A 143 -7.43 -7.32 7.66
C GLY A 143 -8.18 -8.31 8.53
N ALA A 144 -9.21 -8.96 8.00
CA ALA A 144 -9.93 -10.01 8.71
C ALA A 144 -9.04 -11.26 8.89
N VAL A 145 -9.19 -11.94 10.03
CA VAL A 145 -8.36 -13.08 10.42
C VAL A 145 -9.17 -14.07 11.25
N GLY A 146 -8.90 -15.35 11.06
CA GLY A 146 -9.52 -16.46 11.79
C GLY A 146 -8.52 -17.56 12.12
N TRP A 147 -9.00 -18.64 12.76
CA TRP A 147 -8.20 -19.78 13.18
C TRP A 147 -8.77 -21.09 12.65
N LYS A 148 -7.92 -21.89 12.02
CA LYS A 148 -8.28 -23.23 11.52
C LYS A 148 -7.04 -24.12 11.44
N ASP A 149 -7.19 -25.40 11.75
CA ASP A 149 -6.16 -26.43 11.61
C ASP A 149 -4.82 -26.03 12.27
N GLY A 150 -4.88 -25.51 13.50
CA GLY A 150 -3.69 -25.16 14.28
C GLY A 150 -2.96 -23.91 13.81
N ARG A 151 -3.54 -23.07 12.93
CA ARG A 151 -2.91 -21.86 12.40
C ARG A 151 -3.90 -20.73 12.13
N PHE A 152 -3.37 -19.52 12.06
CA PHE A 152 -4.15 -18.35 11.63
C PHE A 152 -4.32 -18.33 10.11
N TRP A 153 -5.46 -17.78 9.67
CA TRP A 153 -5.82 -17.53 8.28
C TRP A 153 -6.27 -16.08 8.16
N ALA A 154 -5.77 -15.38 7.18
CA ALA A 154 -6.15 -13.99 6.91
C ALA A 154 -6.81 -13.85 5.53
N THR A 155 -7.61 -12.79 5.37
CA THR A 155 -8.18 -12.44 4.08
C THR A 155 -7.21 -11.55 3.31
N GLY A 156 -6.71 -12.05 2.20
CA GLY A 156 -5.75 -11.29 1.39
C GLY A 156 -5.28 -12.01 0.14
N LEU A 157 -4.61 -11.24 -0.71
CA LEU A 157 -4.01 -11.71 -1.97
C LEU A 157 -2.54 -11.33 -2.01
N LEU A 158 -1.70 -12.24 -2.44
CA LEU A 158 -0.31 -11.95 -2.81
C LEU A 158 -0.31 -11.36 -4.22
N ILE A 159 -0.03 -10.06 -4.34
CA ILE A 159 -0.03 -9.34 -5.63
C ILE A 159 1.37 -9.11 -6.18
N ASP A 160 2.38 -9.17 -5.32
CA ASP A 160 3.77 -8.99 -5.71
C ASP A 160 4.68 -9.93 -4.92
N PRO A 161 5.04 -11.08 -5.49
CA PRO A 161 5.84 -12.11 -4.82
C PRO A 161 7.35 -11.80 -4.79
N ASP A 162 7.75 -10.53 -4.72
CA ASP A 162 9.15 -10.13 -4.73
C ASP A 162 9.91 -10.70 -3.51
N PRO A 163 10.86 -11.62 -3.71
CA PRO A 163 11.58 -12.27 -2.63
C PRO A 163 12.48 -11.30 -1.85
N HIS A 164 12.88 -10.16 -2.42
CA HIS A 164 13.73 -9.16 -1.79
C HIS A 164 13.12 -8.58 -0.51
N TRP A 165 11.80 -8.51 -0.42
CA TRP A 165 11.10 -7.96 0.74
C TRP A 165 10.68 -9.02 1.77
N HIS A 166 11.18 -10.26 1.64
CA HIS A 166 10.89 -11.29 2.62
C HIS A 166 11.53 -10.96 3.98
N PRO A 167 10.80 -11.04 5.11
CA PRO A 167 11.25 -10.62 6.45
C PRO A 167 12.60 -11.19 6.88
N LYS A 168 12.93 -12.43 6.47
CA LYS A 168 14.23 -13.08 6.79
C LYS A 168 15.46 -12.23 6.50
N TYR A 169 15.37 -11.33 5.50
CA TYR A 169 16.49 -10.46 5.13
C TYR A 169 16.67 -9.26 6.08
N PHE A 170 15.70 -9.00 6.97
CA PHE A 170 15.66 -7.82 7.83
C PHE A 170 15.77 -8.15 9.33
N GLU A 171 15.91 -9.44 9.69
CA GLU A 171 15.88 -9.93 11.07
C GLU A 171 17.23 -9.87 11.80
N ASN A 172 18.37 -9.61 11.10
CA ASN A 172 19.69 -9.60 11.72
C ASN A 172 20.07 -8.23 12.30
N ASP A 173 19.49 -7.91 13.46
CA ASP A 173 19.73 -6.62 14.13
C ASP A 173 21.17 -6.45 14.63
N GLY A 174 21.87 -7.52 15.00
CA GLY A 174 23.27 -7.47 15.41
C GLY A 174 24.20 -7.02 14.28
N LEU A 175 24.00 -7.58 13.08
CA LEU A 175 24.71 -7.17 11.89
C LEU A 175 24.33 -5.75 11.47
N LEU A 176 23.04 -5.40 11.53
CA LEU A 176 22.55 -4.07 11.23
C LEU A 176 23.25 -3.01 12.09
N LYS A 177 23.27 -3.18 13.42
CA LYS A 177 23.93 -2.24 14.36
C LYS A 177 25.40 -2.01 14.00
N ARG A 178 26.15 -3.09 13.68
CA ARG A 178 27.56 -2.96 13.26
C ARG A 178 27.72 -2.18 11.95
N LYS A 179 26.87 -2.45 10.95
CA LYS A 179 26.90 -1.74 9.66
C LYS A 179 26.51 -0.28 9.78
N VAL A 180 25.51 0.04 10.61
CA VAL A 180 25.10 1.42 10.93
C VAL A 180 26.28 2.17 11.56
N HIS A 181 26.88 1.61 12.62
CA HIS A 181 28.04 2.21 13.29
C HIS A 181 29.19 2.48 12.32
N ALA A 182 29.58 1.50 11.51
CA ALA A 182 30.64 1.66 10.52
C ALA A 182 30.33 2.74 9.46
N SER A 183 29.06 2.88 9.06
CA SER A 183 28.64 3.90 8.10
C SER A 183 28.66 5.31 8.71
N LEU A 184 28.18 5.48 9.93
CA LEU A 184 28.18 6.74 10.65
C LEU A 184 29.60 7.20 11.01
N SER A 185 30.50 6.27 11.40
CA SER A 185 31.89 6.59 11.70
C SER A 185 32.65 7.14 10.48
N LYS A 186 32.30 6.70 9.26
CA LYS A 186 32.89 7.22 8.01
C LYS A 186 32.28 8.56 7.59
N ASN A 187 31.03 8.84 7.95
CA ASN A 187 30.27 10.01 7.53
C ASN A 187 29.56 10.69 8.73
N PRO A 188 30.30 11.09 9.78
CA PRO A 188 29.68 11.52 11.05
C PRO A 188 28.86 12.80 10.94
N LYS A 189 29.11 13.63 9.92
CA LYS A 189 28.40 14.90 9.69
C LYS A 189 27.20 14.78 8.74
N ASN A 190 26.95 13.61 8.13
CA ASN A 190 25.82 13.43 7.22
C ASN A 190 24.52 13.22 8.02
N ARG A 191 23.69 14.27 8.12
CA ARG A 191 22.43 14.26 8.87
C ARG A 191 21.41 13.30 8.24
N LEU A 192 21.42 13.15 6.90
CA LEU A 192 20.52 12.23 6.22
C LEU A 192 20.83 10.77 6.60
N LEU A 193 22.11 10.41 6.67
CA LEU A 193 22.53 9.08 7.11
C LEU A 193 22.18 8.83 8.59
N GLN A 194 22.27 9.85 9.45
CA GLN A 194 21.84 9.78 10.85
C GLN A 194 20.32 9.54 10.94
N GLN A 195 19.51 10.27 10.17
CA GLN A 195 18.06 10.05 10.08
C GLN A 195 17.72 8.64 9.64
N LEU A 196 18.39 8.14 8.59
CA LEU A 196 18.18 6.78 8.09
C LEU A 196 18.61 5.71 9.10
N SER A 197 19.64 5.97 9.92
CA SER A 197 20.02 5.07 10.99
C SER A 197 18.95 4.94 12.06
N ARG A 198 18.31 6.04 12.43
CA ARG A 198 17.16 6.07 13.33
C ARG A 198 15.99 5.29 12.74
N CYS A 199 15.65 5.55 11.47
CA CYS A 199 14.59 4.79 10.78
C CYS A 199 14.85 3.28 10.76
N ALA A 200 16.10 2.86 10.57
CA ALA A 200 16.48 1.44 10.53
C ALA A 200 16.44 0.76 11.90
N LEU A 201 16.90 1.46 12.96
CA LEU A 201 17.11 0.88 14.29
C LEU A 201 15.89 1.03 15.20
N GLU A 202 15.17 2.17 15.15
CA GLU A 202 14.03 2.48 16.03
C GLU A 202 12.69 2.12 15.38
N TYR A 203 12.50 2.52 14.10
CA TYR A 203 11.23 2.25 13.38
C TYR A 203 11.26 0.93 12.59
N HIS A 204 12.40 0.21 12.58
CA HIS A 204 12.59 -1.05 11.88
C HIS A 204 12.21 -0.99 10.38
N CYS A 205 12.34 0.18 9.76
CA CYS A 205 12.01 0.42 8.36
C CYS A 205 12.89 -0.42 7.42
N PHE A 206 12.28 -1.30 6.63
CA PHE A 206 12.98 -2.19 5.71
C PHE A 206 13.80 -1.42 4.65
N ALA A 207 13.22 -0.36 4.08
CA ALA A 207 13.94 0.48 3.13
C ALA A 207 15.18 1.15 3.76
N ALA A 208 15.07 1.65 5.00
CA ALA A 208 16.21 2.20 5.70
C ALA A 208 17.27 1.14 6.05
N LYS A 209 16.86 -0.08 6.40
CA LYS A 209 17.80 -1.21 6.60
C LYS A 209 18.59 -1.54 5.34
N ASN A 210 17.97 -1.43 4.14
CA ASN A 210 18.63 -1.67 2.85
C ASN A 210 19.83 -0.74 2.60
N VAL A 211 19.78 0.51 3.08
CA VAL A 211 20.91 1.46 3.00
C VAL A 211 22.19 0.84 3.60
N PHE A 212 22.06 0.26 4.79
CA PHE A 212 23.19 -0.28 5.56
C PHE A 212 23.58 -1.68 5.09
N PHE A 213 22.63 -2.45 4.58
CA PHE A 213 22.91 -3.76 3.99
C PHE A 213 23.42 -3.66 2.56
N ARG A 214 23.34 -2.49 1.91
CA ARG A 214 23.75 -2.26 0.51
C ARG A 214 23.03 -3.18 -0.46
N ARG A 215 21.70 -3.08 -0.50
CA ARG A 215 20.85 -3.86 -1.40
C ARG A 215 19.54 -3.13 -1.71
N TRP A 216 19.02 -3.36 -2.88
CA TRP A 216 17.69 -2.97 -3.37
C TRP A 216 17.38 -1.48 -3.18
N GLU A 217 16.21 -1.15 -2.64
CA GLU A 217 15.73 0.23 -2.55
C GLU A 217 16.28 0.98 -1.34
N CYS A 218 16.91 2.12 -1.62
CA CYS A 218 17.44 3.08 -0.66
C CYS A 218 16.56 4.32 -0.59
N PRO A 219 15.99 4.68 0.57
CA PRO A 219 15.21 5.90 0.73
C PRO A 219 16.11 7.13 0.80
N LEU A 220 15.67 8.21 0.16
CA LEU A 220 16.31 9.53 0.20
C LEU A 220 15.28 10.58 0.64
N PRO A 221 14.91 10.66 1.93
CA PRO A 221 13.99 11.69 2.41
C PRO A 221 14.64 13.07 2.34
N THR A 222 13.88 14.06 1.81
CA THR A 222 14.39 15.39 1.48
C THR A 222 13.54 16.53 2.01
N SER A 223 12.23 16.33 2.23
CA SER A 223 11.34 17.42 2.55
C SER A 223 10.68 17.30 3.94
N PRO A 224 10.87 18.32 4.81
CA PRO A 224 10.07 18.43 6.02
C PRO A 224 8.66 18.98 5.76
N SER A 225 8.45 19.61 4.60
CA SER A 225 7.20 20.29 4.24
C SER A 225 6.31 19.45 3.34
N CYS A 226 4.99 19.65 3.42
CA CYS A 226 4.02 19.03 2.54
C CYS A 226 2.91 20.02 2.19
N ASN A 227 2.50 20.01 0.93
CA ASN A 227 1.37 20.79 0.44
C ASN A 227 0.05 20.00 0.45
N ALA A 228 -0.04 18.97 1.30
CA ALA A 228 -1.24 18.19 1.57
C ALA A 228 -1.35 17.87 3.07
N ASP A 229 -2.59 17.65 3.54
CA ASP A 229 -2.91 17.23 4.91
C ASP A 229 -3.70 15.92 4.89
N CYS A 230 -3.09 14.86 4.38
CA CYS A 230 -3.74 13.57 4.19
C CYS A 230 -4.32 13.02 5.49
N LEU A 231 -5.57 12.54 5.43
CA LEU A 231 -6.30 11.99 6.57
C LEU A 231 -5.55 10.84 7.27
N GLY A 232 -4.83 10.02 6.50
CA GLY A 232 -4.01 8.90 7.00
C GLY A 232 -2.51 9.14 6.79
N CYS A 233 -2.00 10.36 7.00
CA CYS A 233 -0.57 10.64 6.87
C CYS A 233 0.23 9.91 7.95
N ILE A 234 1.15 9.03 7.56
CA ILE A 234 1.93 8.21 8.51
C ILE A 234 3.08 8.95 9.20
N SER A 235 3.42 10.16 8.74
CA SER A 235 4.50 10.97 9.31
C SER A 235 4.04 12.25 10.02
N LEU A 236 2.76 12.62 9.89
CA LEU A 236 2.20 13.80 10.54
C LEU A 236 0.71 13.63 10.77
N GLN A 237 0.28 13.66 12.02
CA GLN A 237 -1.13 13.61 12.40
C GLN A 237 -1.46 14.76 13.34
N PRO A 238 -2.72 15.27 13.31
CA PRO A 238 -3.23 16.15 14.36
C PRO A 238 -3.16 15.48 15.73
N SER A 239 -2.90 16.25 16.77
CA SER A 239 -2.78 15.75 18.16
C SER A 239 -4.04 15.04 18.68
N GLU A 240 -5.20 15.38 18.13
CA GLU A 240 -6.51 14.84 18.56
C GLU A 240 -6.88 13.53 17.83
N CYS A 241 -6.08 13.10 16.84
CA CYS A 241 -6.38 11.91 16.07
C CYS A 241 -5.74 10.66 16.68
N CYS A 242 -4.56 10.37 16.24
CA CYS A 242 -3.75 9.22 16.65
C CYS A 242 -2.28 9.56 16.39
N PRO A 243 -1.33 8.94 17.09
CA PRO A 243 0.08 9.19 16.82
C PRO A 243 0.45 8.79 15.40
N ALA A 244 1.33 9.57 14.77
CA ALA A 244 1.94 9.19 13.50
C ALA A 244 2.79 7.91 13.70
N SER A 245 2.86 7.07 12.68
CA SER A 245 3.61 5.80 12.75
C SER A 245 5.13 6.02 12.83
N GLN A 246 5.60 7.18 12.40
CA GLN A 246 7.01 7.57 12.40
C GLN A 246 7.13 9.09 12.35
N GLU A 247 8.27 9.61 12.80
CA GLU A 247 8.52 11.05 12.73
C GLU A 247 8.93 11.47 11.32
N ARG A 248 8.43 12.63 10.90
CA ARG A 248 8.84 13.30 9.67
C ARG A 248 10.23 13.89 9.84
N ILE A 249 11.06 13.82 8.78
CA ILE A 249 12.33 14.54 8.72
C ILE A 249 12.10 16.03 9.03
N SER A 250 12.96 16.63 9.86
CA SER A 250 12.82 18.01 10.35
C SER A 250 13.73 19.01 9.65
N PHE A 251 14.51 18.60 8.68
CA PHE A 251 15.47 19.43 7.95
C PHE A 251 15.48 19.09 6.46
N VAL A 252 15.94 20.01 5.63
CA VAL A 252 16.26 19.79 4.24
C VAL A 252 17.74 19.37 4.17
N PRO A 253 18.08 18.17 3.61
CA PRO A 253 19.48 17.78 3.45
C PRO A 253 20.16 18.61 2.36
N THR A 254 21.48 18.65 2.38
CA THR A 254 22.27 19.21 1.29
C THR A 254 22.43 18.19 0.15
N VAL A 255 22.79 18.67 -1.04
CA VAL A 255 23.10 17.77 -2.17
C VAL A 255 24.21 16.78 -1.78
N ASP A 256 25.25 17.23 -1.08
CA ASP A 256 26.36 16.36 -0.66
C ASP A 256 25.90 15.29 0.36
N GLU A 257 24.94 15.61 1.25
CA GLU A 257 24.34 14.60 2.14
C GLU A 257 23.56 13.56 1.36
N VAL A 258 22.80 13.96 0.33
CA VAL A 258 22.10 13.04 -0.58
C VAL A 258 23.07 12.15 -1.35
N LEU A 259 24.10 12.75 -1.98
CA LEU A 259 25.13 12.01 -2.73
C LEU A 259 25.91 11.04 -1.83
N GLY A 260 26.22 11.44 -0.60
CA GLY A 260 26.90 10.60 0.38
C GLY A 260 26.14 9.32 0.76
N VAL A 261 24.81 9.30 0.56
CA VAL A 261 23.96 8.11 0.73
C VAL A 261 23.74 7.39 -0.60
N ALA A 262 23.36 8.13 -1.64
CA ALA A 262 22.94 7.57 -2.93
C ALA A 262 24.07 6.89 -3.69
N LEU A 263 25.21 7.57 -3.89
CA LEU A 263 26.32 7.03 -4.71
C LEU A 263 26.88 5.71 -4.17
N PRO A 264 27.24 5.57 -2.88
CA PRO A 264 27.72 4.29 -2.37
C PRO A 264 26.66 3.18 -2.42
N HIS A 265 25.38 3.51 -2.49
CA HIS A 265 24.29 2.54 -2.66
C HIS A 265 24.21 2.10 -4.12
N LEU A 266 24.12 3.05 -5.04
CA LEU A 266 24.07 2.77 -6.49
C LEU A 266 25.27 1.96 -6.97
N GLU A 267 26.48 2.27 -6.46
CA GLU A 267 27.70 1.56 -6.84
C GLU A 267 27.77 0.11 -6.34
N LYS A 268 27.21 -0.19 -5.15
CA LYS A 268 27.51 -1.43 -4.41
C LYS A 268 26.31 -2.31 -4.12
N ALA A 269 25.10 -1.80 -4.23
CA ALA A 269 23.92 -2.59 -3.95
C ALA A 269 23.60 -3.54 -5.11
N GLU A 270 22.98 -4.66 -4.78
CA GLU A 270 22.30 -5.53 -5.72
C GLU A 270 20.99 -4.86 -6.13
N ASP A 271 20.69 -4.86 -7.43
CA ASP A 271 19.46 -4.26 -8.02
C ASP A 271 19.12 -2.87 -7.43
N PRO A 272 20.04 -1.89 -7.53
CA PRO A 272 19.93 -0.67 -6.77
C PRO A 272 18.84 0.25 -7.29
N ILE A 273 17.97 0.68 -6.35
CA ILE A 273 17.01 1.79 -6.55
C ILE A 273 17.33 2.84 -5.49
N VAL A 274 17.35 4.10 -5.85
CA VAL A 274 17.29 5.22 -4.89
C VAL A 274 15.97 5.95 -5.06
N SER A 275 15.25 6.16 -3.95
CA SER A 275 13.89 6.68 -4.00
C SER A 275 13.72 7.92 -3.13
N PHE A 276 13.38 9.04 -3.75
CA PHE A 276 12.83 10.21 -3.07
C PHE A 276 11.36 9.99 -2.71
N GLY A 277 10.80 10.73 -1.76
CA GLY A 277 9.38 10.66 -1.42
C GLY A 277 9.02 9.47 -0.55
N GLN A 278 9.67 9.31 0.57
CA GLN A 278 9.40 8.23 1.50
C GLN A 278 8.36 8.61 2.56
N GLY A 279 7.79 7.61 3.25
CA GLY A 279 6.78 7.83 4.27
C GLY A 279 7.25 8.65 5.49
N CYS A 280 8.57 8.85 5.67
CA CYS A 280 9.17 9.65 6.75
C CYS A 280 9.44 11.10 6.36
N GLU A 281 8.91 11.59 5.26
CA GLU A 281 9.04 12.97 4.79
C GLU A 281 7.71 13.60 4.40
N GLY A 282 7.73 14.87 4.01
CA GLY A 282 6.62 15.57 3.38
C GLY A 282 6.52 15.30 1.88
N GLU A 283 6.25 16.32 1.09
CA GLU A 283 6.19 16.22 -0.37
C GLU A 283 7.55 16.61 -0.99
N PRO A 284 8.26 15.68 -1.64
CA PRO A 284 9.59 15.93 -2.17
C PRO A 284 9.62 17.00 -3.28
N LEU A 285 8.55 17.15 -4.08
CA LEU A 285 8.48 18.18 -5.11
C LEU A 285 8.49 19.62 -4.55
N THR A 286 8.27 19.81 -3.24
CA THR A 286 8.46 21.13 -2.62
C THR A 286 9.95 21.53 -2.60
N GLU A 287 10.84 20.54 -2.56
CA GLU A 287 12.30 20.69 -2.60
C GLU A 287 12.89 20.34 -3.97
N TRP A 288 12.14 20.55 -5.05
CA TRP A 288 12.48 20.12 -6.41
C TRP A 288 13.88 20.55 -6.91
N ARG A 289 14.40 21.72 -6.47
CA ARG A 289 15.75 22.18 -6.84
C ARG A 289 16.85 21.30 -6.21
N LEU A 290 16.63 20.86 -4.99
CA LEU A 290 17.52 19.90 -4.34
C LEU A 290 17.51 18.57 -5.09
N LEU A 291 16.32 18.09 -5.46
CA LEU A 291 16.16 16.84 -6.21
C LEU A 291 16.84 16.95 -7.58
N GLU A 292 16.54 18.00 -8.36
CA GLU A 292 17.13 18.25 -9.69
C GLU A 292 18.65 18.22 -9.61
N ASN A 293 19.25 19.02 -8.71
CA ASN A 293 20.70 19.07 -8.54
C ASN A 293 21.28 17.73 -8.08
N SER A 294 20.59 17.00 -7.23
CA SER A 294 21.02 15.69 -6.77
C SER A 294 21.00 14.66 -7.89
N ILE A 295 19.92 14.62 -8.69
CA ILE A 295 19.77 13.72 -9.82
C ILE A 295 20.86 13.99 -10.87
N LEU A 296 21.03 15.25 -11.28
CA LEU A 296 22.10 15.64 -12.22
C LEU A 296 23.47 15.18 -11.74
N LYS A 297 23.82 15.48 -10.48
CA LYS A 297 25.12 15.08 -9.93
C LYS A 297 25.28 13.55 -9.74
N ILE A 298 24.19 12.81 -9.51
CA ILE A 298 24.23 11.35 -9.51
C ILE A 298 24.55 10.86 -10.92
N ARG A 299 23.84 11.35 -11.94
CA ARG A 299 24.02 10.94 -13.34
C ARG A 299 25.37 11.35 -13.94
N GLU A 300 25.96 12.46 -13.47
CA GLU A 300 27.35 12.82 -13.78
C GLU A 300 28.37 11.79 -13.28
N LYS A 301 28.02 11.01 -12.24
CA LYS A 301 28.92 10.02 -11.59
C LYS A 301 28.65 8.58 -12.01
N THR A 302 27.39 8.23 -12.29
CA THR A 302 26.99 6.86 -12.60
C THR A 302 25.65 6.80 -13.32
N ASP A 303 25.58 5.94 -14.33
CA ASP A 303 24.33 5.56 -14.99
C ASP A 303 23.69 4.33 -14.31
N ARG A 304 24.37 3.72 -13.33
CA ARG A 304 23.92 2.50 -12.68
C ARG A 304 22.76 2.74 -11.73
N GLY A 305 21.75 1.88 -11.83
CA GLY A 305 20.61 1.81 -10.94
C GLY A 305 19.53 2.84 -11.24
N THR A 306 18.38 2.62 -10.63
CA THR A 306 17.14 3.35 -10.89
C THR A 306 16.98 4.52 -9.90
N ILE A 307 16.68 5.70 -10.40
CA ILE A 307 16.27 6.86 -9.60
C ILE A 307 14.75 6.98 -9.67
N ASN A 308 14.10 6.79 -8.55
CA ASN A 308 12.64 6.83 -8.42
C ASN A 308 12.17 8.02 -7.57
N LEU A 309 11.02 8.57 -7.92
CA LEU A 309 10.32 9.59 -7.15
C LEU A 309 8.92 9.11 -6.74
N ASN A 310 8.64 9.08 -5.43
CA ASN A 310 7.30 8.94 -4.90
C ASN A 310 6.77 10.33 -4.53
N THR A 311 5.60 10.71 -5.03
CA THR A 311 5.08 12.08 -4.87
C THR A 311 3.56 12.10 -4.83
N ASN A 312 2.97 13.20 -4.38
CA ASN A 312 1.55 13.46 -4.56
C ASN A 312 1.21 14.00 -5.96
N GLY A 313 2.22 14.23 -6.82
CA GLY A 313 2.05 14.68 -8.19
C GLY A 313 1.56 16.14 -8.35
N SER A 314 1.63 16.95 -7.30
CA SER A 314 1.01 18.28 -7.27
C SER A 314 1.65 19.34 -8.16
N LEU A 315 2.85 19.10 -8.69
CA LEU A 315 3.68 20.12 -9.35
C LEU A 315 4.24 19.63 -10.69
N PRO A 316 3.38 19.47 -11.74
CA PRO A 316 3.76 18.85 -13.01
C PRO A 316 4.93 19.52 -13.71
N LYS A 317 5.01 20.89 -13.68
CA LYS A 317 6.12 21.64 -14.27
C LYS A 317 7.47 21.37 -13.58
N ARG A 318 7.45 21.09 -12.28
CA ARG A 318 8.65 20.75 -11.50
C ARG A 318 9.06 19.30 -11.73
N LEU A 319 8.06 18.40 -11.83
CA LEU A 319 8.30 17.02 -12.20
C LEU A 319 8.96 16.90 -13.59
N ALA A 320 8.49 17.69 -14.59
CA ALA A 320 9.10 17.71 -15.91
C ALA A 320 10.61 17.99 -15.87
N LYS A 321 11.06 18.90 -15.00
CA LYS A 321 12.50 19.21 -14.82
C LYS A 321 13.28 18.04 -14.21
N LEU A 322 12.67 17.29 -13.28
CA LEU A 322 13.30 16.11 -12.72
C LEU A 322 13.43 14.98 -13.75
N CYS A 323 12.42 14.84 -14.64
CA CYS A 323 12.50 13.92 -15.77
C CYS A 323 13.66 14.28 -16.71
N GLU A 324 13.83 15.57 -17.02
CA GLU A 324 14.94 16.09 -17.84
C GLU A 324 16.31 15.92 -17.16
N ALA A 325 16.36 15.90 -15.82
CA ALA A 325 17.58 15.70 -15.05
C ALA A 325 18.07 14.24 -14.99
N GLY A 326 17.25 13.26 -15.42
CA GLY A 326 17.60 11.85 -15.42
C GLY A 326 16.86 10.99 -14.37
N LEU A 327 15.61 11.36 -14.03
CA LEU A 327 14.69 10.53 -13.28
C LEU A 327 14.24 9.35 -14.16
N ASP A 328 14.18 8.12 -13.63
CA ASP A 328 13.79 6.92 -14.39
C ASP A 328 12.34 6.52 -14.16
N SER A 329 11.85 6.69 -12.92
CA SER A 329 10.49 6.31 -12.57
C SER A 329 9.81 7.27 -11.62
N VAL A 330 8.49 7.36 -11.73
CA VAL A 330 7.65 8.13 -10.82
C VAL A 330 6.48 7.29 -10.33
N ARG A 331 6.15 7.45 -9.05
CA ARG A 331 4.98 6.86 -8.41
C ARG A 331 4.13 7.94 -7.76
N ILE A 332 2.94 8.15 -8.30
CA ILE A 332 2.01 9.17 -7.80
C ILE A 332 0.94 8.55 -6.91
N THR A 333 0.80 9.07 -5.69
CA THR A 333 -0.11 8.49 -4.69
C THR A 333 -1.51 9.06 -4.82
N LEU A 334 -2.51 8.16 -4.87
CA LEU A 334 -3.91 8.52 -4.79
C LEU A 334 -4.76 7.43 -4.09
N ASN A 335 -5.87 7.87 -3.48
CA ASN A 335 -6.85 6.99 -2.87
C ASN A 335 -8.07 6.77 -3.78
N SER A 336 -8.27 7.62 -4.78
CA SER A 336 -9.41 7.63 -5.68
C SER A 336 -9.06 8.37 -6.97
N PRO A 337 -9.58 7.95 -8.14
CA PRO A 337 -9.50 8.69 -9.41
C PRO A 337 -10.46 9.87 -9.46
N HIS A 338 -11.36 10.01 -8.49
CA HIS A 338 -12.33 11.10 -8.45
C HIS A 338 -11.85 12.26 -7.59
N SER A 339 -11.79 13.47 -8.18
CA SER A 339 -11.38 14.71 -7.51
C SER A 339 -12.07 14.95 -6.16
N LYS A 340 -13.36 14.59 -6.04
CA LYS A 340 -14.14 14.71 -4.79
C LYS A 340 -13.52 13.92 -3.65
N TYR A 341 -13.19 12.66 -3.87
CA TYR A 341 -12.65 11.77 -2.84
C TYR A 341 -11.15 11.97 -2.63
N TYR A 342 -10.43 12.29 -3.70
CA TYR A 342 -9.04 12.74 -3.61
C TYR A 342 -8.91 13.92 -2.64
N LYS A 343 -9.71 14.99 -2.85
CA LYS A 343 -9.71 16.18 -1.98
C LYS A 343 -10.08 15.87 -0.53
N ARG A 344 -11.02 14.96 -0.29
CA ARG A 344 -11.42 14.56 1.07
C ARG A 344 -10.30 13.86 1.82
N TYR A 345 -9.52 13.02 1.13
CA TYR A 345 -8.44 12.28 1.75
C TYR A 345 -7.14 13.08 1.82
N HIS A 346 -6.67 13.61 0.67
CA HIS A 346 -5.37 14.28 0.58
C HIS A 346 -5.39 15.73 1.09
N ARG A 347 -6.55 16.40 1.11
CA ARG A 347 -6.70 17.78 1.57
C ARG A 347 -5.65 18.72 0.98
N PRO A 348 -5.60 18.86 -0.36
CA PRO A 348 -4.56 19.59 -1.07
C PRO A 348 -4.54 21.07 -0.70
N LYS A 349 -3.34 21.64 -0.60
CA LYS A 349 -3.06 23.06 -0.33
C LYS A 349 -2.41 23.68 -1.56
N GLY A 350 -3.17 24.47 -2.31
CA GLY A 350 -2.64 25.22 -3.45
C GLY A 350 -2.43 24.39 -4.72
N TYR A 351 -3.07 23.22 -4.86
CA TYR A 351 -3.10 22.43 -6.09
C TYR A 351 -4.43 21.67 -6.24
N SER A 352 -4.70 21.20 -7.44
CA SER A 352 -5.92 20.46 -7.80
C SER A 352 -5.61 19.01 -8.18
N PHE A 353 -6.62 18.17 -8.26
CA PHE A 353 -6.49 16.81 -8.77
C PHE A 353 -6.11 16.78 -10.27
N GLY A 354 -6.52 17.80 -11.04
CA GLY A 354 -6.09 17.95 -12.45
C GLY A 354 -4.57 18.00 -12.57
N GLU A 355 -3.88 18.76 -11.71
CA GLU A 355 -2.41 18.83 -11.72
C GLU A 355 -1.75 17.49 -11.37
N VAL A 356 -2.43 16.64 -10.58
CA VAL A 356 -1.96 15.27 -10.30
C VAL A 356 -2.03 14.39 -11.55
N VAL A 357 -3.13 14.51 -12.32
CA VAL A 357 -3.29 13.82 -13.60
C VAL A 357 -2.28 14.34 -14.62
N ASP A 358 -2.12 15.68 -14.72
CA ASP A 358 -1.12 16.31 -15.58
C ASP A 358 0.29 15.78 -15.29
N SER A 359 0.62 15.52 -14.04
CA SER A 359 1.92 14.95 -13.65
C SER A 359 2.14 13.53 -14.21
N LEU A 360 1.10 12.69 -14.25
CA LEU A 360 1.17 11.38 -14.90
C LEU A 360 1.38 11.51 -16.42
N VAL A 361 0.62 12.40 -17.06
CA VAL A 361 0.74 12.68 -18.51
C VAL A 361 2.14 13.23 -18.85
N VAL A 362 2.64 14.17 -18.05
CA VAL A 362 3.99 14.74 -18.21
C VAL A 362 5.07 13.66 -18.08
N ALA A 363 5.00 12.82 -17.05
CA ALA A 363 5.97 11.73 -16.86
C ALA A 363 5.97 10.78 -18.06
N LYS A 364 4.80 10.35 -18.51
CA LYS A 364 4.67 9.46 -19.67
C LYS A 364 5.16 10.11 -20.95
N GLY A 365 4.83 11.37 -21.19
CA GLY A 365 5.30 12.14 -22.35
C GLY A 365 6.82 12.37 -22.39
N LYS A 366 7.49 12.26 -21.23
CA LYS A 366 8.96 12.30 -21.09
C LYS A 366 9.60 10.90 -21.12
N GLY A 367 8.84 9.83 -21.37
CA GLY A 367 9.35 8.47 -21.41
C GLY A 367 9.68 7.85 -20.05
N ILE A 368 9.21 8.46 -18.96
CA ILE A 368 9.44 7.97 -17.58
C ILE A 368 8.49 6.81 -17.29
N TYR A 369 9.02 5.76 -16.66
CA TYR A 369 8.17 4.67 -16.14
C TYR A 369 7.23 5.21 -15.08
N SER A 370 5.94 5.19 -15.38
CA SER A 370 4.91 5.87 -14.58
C SER A 370 4.02 4.88 -13.84
N SER A 371 3.81 5.15 -12.56
CA SER A 371 2.95 4.33 -11.73
C SER A 371 2.08 5.16 -10.80
N ILE A 372 0.95 4.57 -10.40
CA ILE A 372 0.19 5.07 -9.27
C ILE A 372 0.41 4.20 -8.04
N ASN A 373 0.48 4.84 -6.87
CA ASN A 373 0.36 4.19 -5.57
C ASN A 373 -1.11 4.24 -5.16
N LEU A 374 -1.89 3.23 -5.57
CA LEU A 374 -3.30 3.12 -5.23
C LEU A 374 -3.46 2.67 -3.78
N LEU A 375 -4.04 3.53 -2.95
CA LEU A 375 -4.32 3.25 -1.54
C LEU A 375 -5.59 2.40 -1.42
N VAL A 376 -5.43 1.08 -1.38
CA VAL A 376 -6.52 0.11 -1.42
C VAL A 376 -7.27 0.05 -0.09
N PHE A 377 -8.59 0.18 -0.18
CA PHE A 377 -9.51 0.07 0.95
C PHE A 377 -10.76 -0.72 0.55
N PRO A 378 -10.97 -1.95 1.08
CA PRO A 378 -12.12 -2.79 0.75
C PRO A 378 -13.46 -2.10 1.00
N GLY A 379 -14.34 -2.10 -0.01
CA GLY A 379 -15.64 -1.43 0.02
C GLY A 379 -15.59 0.06 -0.31
N PHE A 380 -14.43 0.57 -0.73
CA PHE A 380 -14.31 1.90 -1.29
C PHE A 380 -13.58 1.87 -2.63
N THR A 381 -12.34 1.39 -2.68
CA THR A 381 -11.52 1.37 -3.90
C THR A 381 -12.13 0.46 -4.98
N ASP A 382 -12.84 -0.56 -4.57
CA ASP A 382 -13.53 -1.55 -5.40
C ASP A 382 -15.02 -1.24 -5.65
N ARG A 383 -15.47 0.01 -5.46
CA ARG A 383 -16.81 0.43 -5.91
C ARG A 383 -16.85 0.54 -7.43
N GLU A 384 -17.97 0.21 -8.05
CA GLU A 384 -18.10 0.27 -9.52
C GLU A 384 -17.63 1.63 -10.07
N ALA A 385 -18.10 2.74 -9.54
CA ALA A 385 -17.66 4.07 -9.97
C ALA A 385 -16.16 4.33 -9.78
N GLU A 386 -15.53 3.80 -8.72
CA GLU A 386 -14.08 3.92 -8.52
C GLU A 386 -13.32 3.09 -9.57
N VAL A 387 -13.82 1.90 -9.90
CA VAL A 387 -13.23 1.04 -10.94
C VAL A 387 -13.36 1.67 -12.33
N GLU A 388 -14.53 2.21 -12.67
CA GLU A 388 -14.76 2.96 -13.91
C GLU A 388 -13.81 4.17 -14.00
N GLY A 389 -13.70 4.97 -12.95
CA GLY A 389 -12.79 6.10 -12.91
C GLY A 389 -11.30 5.70 -12.99
N LEU A 390 -10.92 4.53 -12.43
CA LEU A 390 -9.57 3.98 -12.61
C LEU A 390 -9.31 3.58 -14.07
N ILE A 391 -10.29 2.98 -14.73
CA ILE A 391 -10.20 2.62 -16.15
C ILE A 391 -9.99 3.90 -17.00
N GLU A 392 -10.76 4.95 -16.76
CA GLU A 392 -10.60 6.23 -17.44
C GLU A 392 -9.21 6.83 -17.18
N LEU A 393 -8.79 6.91 -15.92
CA LEU A 393 -7.47 7.43 -15.55
C LEU A 393 -6.33 6.68 -16.24
N ILE A 394 -6.40 5.34 -16.28
CA ILE A 394 -5.38 4.50 -16.92
C ILE A 394 -5.35 4.75 -18.42
N LYS A 395 -6.50 4.86 -19.09
CA LYS A 395 -6.61 5.19 -20.51
C LYS A 395 -6.00 6.56 -20.82
N ASP A 396 -6.35 7.57 -20.04
CA ASP A 396 -5.92 8.95 -20.26
C ASP A 396 -4.42 9.16 -20.02
N THR A 397 -3.84 8.41 -19.09
CA THR A 397 -2.45 8.59 -18.66
C THR A 397 -1.49 7.54 -19.21
N ASN A 398 -2.01 6.45 -19.80
CA ASN A 398 -1.22 5.33 -20.30
C ASN A 398 -0.18 4.81 -19.28
N LEU A 399 -0.65 4.58 -18.04
CA LEU A 399 0.17 4.09 -16.92
C LEU A 399 0.88 2.77 -17.24
N ASP A 400 2.07 2.57 -16.67
CA ASP A 400 2.82 1.32 -16.77
C ASP A 400 2.51 0.34 -15.62
N LEU A 401 2.24 0.86 -14.41
CA LEU A 401 2.05 0.03 -13.22
C LEU A 401 1.01 0.63 -12.26
N VAL A 402 0.12 -0.20 -11.74
CA VAL A 402 -0.68 0.09 -10.56
C VAL A 402 -0.04 -0.61 -9.36
N GLN A 403 0.62 0.17 -8.49
CA GLN A 403 1.06 -0.35 -7.20
C GLN A 403 -0.10 -0.29 -6.22
N MET A 404 -0.50 -1.45 -5.70
CA MET A 404 -1.59 -1.56 -4.75
C MET A 404 -1.03 -1.62 -3.32
N ARG A 405 -1.38 -0.64 -2.51
CA ARG A 405 -0.93 -0.55 -1.12
C ARG A 405 -2.12 -0.51 -0.18
N ASN A 406 -2.09 -1.32 0.86
CA ASN A 406 -3.12 -1.25 1.90
C ASN A 406 -3.14 0.15 2.52
N LEU A 407 -4.29 0.81 2.51
CA LEU A 407 -4.45 2.10 3.20
C LEU A 407 -4.38 1.90 4.72
N ASN A 408 -3.41 2.52 5.35
CA ASN A 408 -3.21 2.50 6.80
C ASN A 408 -4.07 3.58 7.45
N ILE A 409 -5.23 3.20 7.96
CA ILE A 409 -6.16 4.11 8.61
C ILE A 409 -7.20 3.33 9.42
N ASP A 410 -7.77 3.97 10.45
CA ASP A 410 -8.98 3.48 11.12
C ASP A 410 -10.11 3.33 10.09
N PRO A 411 -10.69 2.13 9.93
CA PRO A 411 -11.72 1.88 8.94
C PRO A 411 -12.96 2.75 9.09
N ASP A 412 -13.39 3.00 10.32
CA ASP A 412 -14.60 3.77 10.57
C ASP A 412 -14.37 5.27 10.33
N LEU A 413 -13.18 5.79 10.65
CA LEU A 413 -12.77 7.14 10.31
C LEU A 413 -12.77 7.37 8.80
N TYR A 414 -12.21 6.42 8.02
CA TYR A 414 -12.14 6.52 6.58
C TYR A 414 -13.54 6.48 5.95
N LEU A 415 -14.36 5.50 6.30
CA LEU A 415 -15.72 5.38 5.77
C LEU A 415 -16.61 6.56 6.15
N LYS A 416 -16.45 7.12 7.36
CA LYS A 416 -17.13 8.37 7.75
C LYS A 416 -16.76 9.53 6.82
N SER A 417 -15.50 9.63 6.40
CA SER A 417 -15.02 10.68 5.50
C SER A 417 -15.41 10.44 4.05
N MET A 418 -15.32 9.20 3.56
CA MET A 418 -15.57 8.85 2.15
C MET A 418 -17.04 8.60 1.83
N GLY A 419 -17.88 8.38 2.84
CA GLY A 419 -19.28 8.03 2.69
C GLY A 419 -19.54 6.54 2.55
N ARG A 420 -20.80 6.17 2.75
CA ARG A 420 -21.28 4.78 2.66
C ARG A 420 -21.24 4.27 1.23
N GLY A 421 -21.17 2.96 1.07
CA GLY A 421 -21.20 2.29 -0.22
C GLY A 421 -20.69 0.86 -0.14
N GLU A 422 -20.86 0.17 -1.23
CA GLU A 422 -20.52 -1.25 -1.39
C GLU A 422 -19.47 -1.43 -2.45
N GLY A 423 -18.54 -2.36 -2.22
CA GLY A 423 -17.54 -2.79 -3.20
C GLY A 423 -17.98 -4.03 -3.94
N ILE A 424 -17.48 -4.21 -5.14
CA ILE A 424 -17.66 -5.43 -5.93
C ILE A 424 -16.69 -6.55 -5.54
N GLY A 425 -15.74 -6.25 -4.65
CA GLY A 425 -14.64 -7.11 -4.21
C GLY A 425 -13.30 -6.74 -4.85
N ILE A 426 -12.24 -6.74 -4.04
CA ILE A 426 -10.89 -6.36 -4.49
C ILE A 426 -10.38 -7.32 -5.58
N SER A 427 -10.61 -8.63 -5.42
CA SER A 427 -10.23 -9.64 -6.42
C SER A 427 -10.89 -9.36 -7.77
N LYS A 428 -12.20 -9.11 -7.77
CA LYS A 428 -12.97 -8.81 -8.98
C LYS A 428 -12.52 -7.50 -9.65
N MET A 429 -12.24 -6.48 -8.87
CA MET A 429 -11.66 -5.23 -9.40
C MET A 429 -10.34 -5.49 -10.15
N ILE A 430 -9.45 -6.28 -9.57
CA ILE A 430 -8.16 -6.63 -10.20
C ILE A 430 -8.39 -7.37 -11.51
N ASP A 431 -9.31 -8.34 -11.53
CA ASP A 431 -9.63 -9.13 -12.72
C ASP A 431 -10.20 -8.25 -13.85
N ILE A 432 -11.07 -7.31 -13.52
CA ILE A 432 -11.61 -6.33 -14.50
C ILE A 432 -10.46 -5.49 -15.09
N LEU A 433 -9.61 -4.92 -14.24
CA LEU A 433 -8.50 -4.07 -14.70
C LEU A 433 -7.48 -4.86 -15.54
N LYS A 434 -7.15 -6.11 -15.17
CA LYS A 434 -6.26 -6.98 -15.95
C LYS A 434 -6.86 -7.36 -17.30
N LYS A 435 -8.16 -7.57 -17.37
CA LYS A 435 -8.87 -7.87 -18.62
C LYS A 435 -8.91 -6.65 -19.55
N GLU A 436 -9.18 -5.46 -19.00
CA GLU A 436 -9.24 -4.22 -19.78
C GLU A 436 -7.85 -3.79 -20.27
N PHE A 437 -6.81 -4.03 -19.45
CA PHE A 437 -5.42 -3.61 -19.73
C PHE A 437 -4.43 -4.78 -19.62
N PRO A 438 -4.35 -5.67 -20.63
CA PRO A 438 -3.48 -6.85 -20.57
C PRO A 438 -1.98 -6.55 -20.40
N PHE A 439 -1.54 -5.35 -20.74
CA PHE A 439 -0.13 -4.92 -20.64
C PHE A 439 0.18 -4.10 -19.39
N LEU A 440 -0.84 -3.72 -18.61
CA LEU A 440 -0.68 -3.00 -17.36
C LEU A 440 -0.13 -3.93 -16.28
N GLN A 441 0.94 -3.49 -15.62
CA GLN A 441 1.47 -4.24 -14.50
C GLN A 441 0.70 -3.96 -13.21
N PHE A 442 0.62 -4.97 -12.36
CA PHE A 442 0.11 -4.85 -10.98
C PHE A 442 1.22 -5.27 -10.03
N GLY A 443 1.40 -4.53 -8.94
CA GLY A 443 2.46 -4.85 -8.00
C GLY A 443 2.34 -4.10 -6.68
N TYR A 444 3.39 -4.17 -5.89
CA TYR A 444 3.49 -3.54 -4.57
C TYR A 444 4.78 -2.71 -4.44
N PHE A 445 5.85 -3.09 -5.15
CA PHE A 445 7.18 -2.52 -5.01
C PHE A 445 7.58 -1.70 -6.24
N ASN A 446 8.53 -0.78 -6.06
CA ASN A 446 9.17 -0.09 -7.18
C ASN A 446 9.96 -1.12 -8.01
N ARG A 447 10.09 -0.86 -9.31
CA ARG A 447 10.84 -1.70 -10.25
C ARG A 447 12.19 -1.08 -10.55
N THR A 448 13.18 -1.91 -10.82
CA THR A 448 14.43 -1.47 -11.45
C THR A 448 14.21 -1.24 -12.94
N GLU A 449 15.04 -0.44 -13.58
CA GLU A 449 14.93 -0.12 -15.01
C GLU A 449 14.89 -1.39 -15.87
N GLU A 450 15.67 -2.40 -15.55
CA GLU A 450 15.70 -3.69 -16.23
C GLU A 450 14.37 -4.45 -16.15
N ASN A 451 13.57 -4.14 -15.14
CA ASN A 451 12.28 -4.79 -14.86
C ASN A 451 11.07 -3.90 -15.18
N PHE A 452 11.25 -2.77 -15.84
CA PHE A 452 10.13 -1.92 -16.25
C PHE A 452 9.19 -2.61 -17.23
N TYR A 453 9.75 -3.38 -18.17
CA TYR A 453 9.00 -4.02 -19.24
C TYR A 453 9.40 -5.50 -19.41
N PRO A 454 9.14 -6.36 -18.42
CA PRO A 454 9.65 -7.74 -18.41
C PRO A 454 9.19 -8.60 -19.61
N ASN A 455 8.12 -8.20 -20.31
CA ASN A 455 7.58 -8.91 -21.46
C ASN A 455 7.97 -8.30 -22.83
N LYS A 456 8.69 -7.19 -22.85
CA LYS A 456 9.28 -6.68 -24.09
C LYS A 456 10.60 -7.39 -24.29
N LYS A 457 10.73 -8.19 -25.37
CA LYS A 457 12.06 -8.59 -25.88
C LYS A 457 12.87 -7.31 -26.05
N ASP A 458 14.05 -7.27 -25.45
CA ASP A 458 14.99 -6.13 -25.58
C ASP A 458 15.19 -5.87 -27.09
N PRO A 459 14.79 -4.72 -27.64
CA PRO A 459 15.08 -4.42 -29.04
C PRO A 459 16.58 -4.25 -29.31
N ARG A 460 17.44 -4.30 -28.27
CA ARG A 460 18.90 -4.26 -28.37
C ARG A 460 19.57 -5.64 -28.39
N GLY A 461 18.78 -6.73 -28.32
CA GLY A 461 19.26 -8.10 -28.13
C GLY A 461 19.46 -8.96 -29.40
N ASP A 462 19.27 -8.45 -30.63
CA ASP A 462 19.57 -9.18 -31.84
C ASP A 462 20.82 -8.59 -32.54
N GLY A 463 22.01 -8.92 -32.04
CA GLY A 463 23.21 -8.51 -32.75
C GLY A 463 24.53 -8.75 -32.03
N VAL A 464 24.78 -9.97 -31.51
CA VAL A 464 26.16 -10.49 -31.45
C VAL A 464 26.08 -12.00 -31.65
N GLU A 465 26.16 -12.45 -32.89
CA GLU A 465 26.63 -13.80 -33.18
C GLU A 465 28.14 -13.84 -32.85
N ALA A 466 28.48 -14.71 -31.94
CA ALA A 466 29.88 -15.06 -31.68
C ALA A 466 30.42 -15.87 -32.86
N SER A 467 31.35 -15.28 -33.58
CA SER A 467 32.29 -15.99 -34.45
C SER A 467 33.50 -16.49 -33.66
#